data_fc79b4864225ec356ca809f66fc754d9
#
_entry.id   fc79b4864225ec356ca809f66fc754d9
#
_cell.length_a   1.000
_cell.length_b   1.000
_cell.length_c   1.000
_cell.angle_alpha   90.00
_cell.angle_beta   90.00
_cell.angle_gamma   90.00
#
_symmetry.space_group_name_H-M   'P 1'
#
loop_
_entity.id
_entity.type
_entity.pdbx_description
1 polymer ?
#
loop_
_entity_poly.entity_id
_entity_poly.type
_entity_poly.pdbx_seq_one_letter_code
_entity_poly.pdbx_strand_id
1 'polypeptide(L)'
;MIDPITLIATARATIAGVKQAIALGKDASELFHQFFDAKDAVMKEKAHPTKKPFQSVNSQAMQFIQLAEEMQQVEEQIKISFMRRGKTNLWMDFLRERNRIVAQNKADEIEADKAKAKRKKEIGEVIELVLLIVLAASVVTLVAWGTMQYVDFMRR
;
A
#
# COMPACT_ATOMS: atom_id res chain seq x y z
N MET A 1 -1.14 -4.00 -10.90
CA MET A 1 -1.68 -4.75 -9.73
C MET A 1 -1.39 -6.22 -9.97
N ILE A 2 -0.71 -6.89 -9.06
CA ILE A 2 -0.44 -8.33 -9.15
C ILE A 2 -1.71 -9.05 -8.72
N ASP A 3 -2.13 -10.06 -9.51
CA ASP A 3 -3.28 -10.88 -9.16
C ASP A 3 -2.98 -11.74 -7.92
N PRO A 4 -3.84 -11.78 -6.89
CA PRO A 4 -3.63 -12.58 -5.67
C PRO A 4 -3.33 -14.07 -5.94
N ILE A 5 -3.92 -14.65 -6.98
CA ILE A 5 -3.64 -16.05 -7.35
C ILE A 5 -2.20 -16.19 -7.86
N THR A 6 -1.76 -15.28 -8.73
CA THR A 6 -0.39 -15.22 -9.22
C THR A 6 0.60 -14.97 -8.07
N LEU A 7 0.25 -14.10 -7.12
CA LEU A 7 1.06 -13.84 -5.94
C LEU A 7 1.24 -15.09 -5.09
N ILE A 8 0.16 -15.84 -4.81
CA ILE A 8 0.22 -17.09 -4.05
C ILE A 8 1.07 -18.13 -4.79
N ALA A 9 0.91 -18.27 -6.10
CA ALA A 9 1.68 -19.20 -6.91
C ALA A 9 3.18 -18.86 -6.91
N THR A 10 3.52 -17.58 -7.10
CA THR A 10 4.90 -17.09 -7.05
C THR A 10 5.52 -17.31 -5.67
N ALA A 11 4.79 -16.99 -4.61
CA ALA A 11 5.25 -17.19 -3.25
C ALA A 11 5.53 -18.67 -2.94
N ARG A 12 4.67 -19.58 -3.34
CA ARG A 12 4.90 -21.02 -3.20
C ARG A 12 6.10 -21.52 -4.00
N ALA A 13 6.29 -21.02 -5.21
CA ALA A 13 7.44 -21.36 -6.04
C ALA A 13 8.76 -20.90 -5.38
N THR A 14 8.80 -19.69 -4.83
CA THR A 14 9.99 -19.19 -4.12
C THR A 14 10.25 -19.96 -2.82
N ILE A 15 9.22 -20.32 -2.07
CA ILE A 15 9.33 -21.21 -0.88
C ILE A 15 9.97 -22.54 -1.28
N ALA A 16 9.47 -23.19 -2.33
CA ALA A 16 9.98 -24.47 -2.79
C ALA A 16 11.45 -24.36 -3.25
N GLY A 17 11.79 -23.32 -4.02
CA GLY A 17 13.15 -23.05 -4.47
C GLY A 17 14.12 -22.85 -3.31
N VAL A 18 13.76 -22.07 -2.31
CA VAL A 18 14.58 -21.85 -1.11
C VAL A 18 14.79 -23.13 -0.31
N LYS A 19 13.72 -23.88 -0.06
CA LYS A 19 13.81 -25.19 0.64
C LYS A 19 14.75 -26.14 -0.08
N GLN A 20 14.63 -26.24 -1.39
CA GLN A 20 15.50 -27.09 -2.22
C GLN A 20 16.96 -26.64 -2.18
N ALA A 21 17.23 -25.33 -2.30
CA ALA A 21 18.59 -24.79 -2.24
C ALA A 21 19.25 -25.03 -0.86
N ILE A 22 18.49 -24.85 0.22
CA ILE A 22 18.97 -25.15 1.59
C ILE A 22 19.27 -26.64 1.73
N ALA A 23 18.39 -27.52 1.25
CA ALA A 23 18.58 -28.99 1.32
C ALA A 23 19.81 -29.46 0.53
N LEU A 24 20.09 -28.84 -0.63
CA LEU A 24 21.25 -29.15 -1.47
C LEU A 24 22.55 -28.48 -0.99
N GLY A 25 22.50 -27.65 0.05
CA GLY A 25 23.66 -26.89 0.53
C GLY A 25 24.21 -25.86 -0.45
N LYS A 26 23.43 -25.51 -1.50
CA LYS A 26 23.82 -24.52 -2.53
C LYS A 26 23.76 -23.09 -1.99
N ASP A 27 24.47 -22.19 -2.65
CA ASP A 27 24.31 -20.77 -2.40
C ASP A 27 22.94 -20.32 -2.94
N ALA A 28 22.10 -19.85 -2.04
CA ALA A 28 20.71 -19.47 -2.32
C ALA A 28 20.50 -17.96 -2.13
N SER A 29 21.58 -17.16 -2.13
CA SER A 29 21.50 -15.71 -1.85
C SER A 29 20.53 -14.99 -2.79
N GLU A 30 20.55 -15.32 -4.09
CA GLU A 30 19.63 -14.75 -5.08
C GLU A 30 18.16 -15.17 -4.83
N LEU A 31 17.94 -16.43 -4.45
CA LEU A 31 16.61 -16.92 -4.09
C LEU A 31 16.09 -16.28 -2.81
N PHE A 32 16.96 -15.87 -1.90
CA PHE A 32 16.56 -15.15 -0.68
C PHE A 32 15.98 -13.77 -1.02
N HIS A 33 16.54 -13.04 -1.97
CA HIS A 33 15.96 -11.78 -2.42
C HIS A 33 14.54 -11.99 -2.94
N GLN A 34 14.36 -12.93 -3.88
CA GLN A 34 13.04 -13.26 -4.43
C GLN A 34 12.05 -13.70 -3.34
N PHE A 35 12.52 -14.44 -2.35
CA PHE A 35 11.70 -14.88 -1.22
C PHE A 35 11.24 -13.70 -0.36
N PHE A 36 12.13 -12.77 -0.02
CA PHE A 36 11.76 -11.61 0.81
C PHE A 36 10.84 -10.65 0.06
N ASP A 37 11.05 -10.45 -1.24
CA ASP A 37 10.15 -9.66 -2.09
C ASP A 37 8.74 -10.29 -2.14
N ALA A 38 8.66 -11.60 -2.33
CA ALA A 38 7.39 -12.33 -2.30
C ALA A 38 6.73 -12.26 -0.92
N LYS A 39 7.49 -12.35 0.17
CA LYS A 39 6.99 -12.22 1.53
C LYS A 39 6.39 -10.85 1.80
N ASP A 40 7.08 -9.79 1.41
CA ASP A 40 6.60 -8.42 1.60
C ASP A 40 5.34 -8.15 0.77
N ALA A 41 5.26 -8.69 -0.46
CA ALA A 41 4.05 -8.62 -1.29
C ALA A 41 2.86 -9.36 -0.66
N VAL A 42 3.07 -10.56 -0.11
CA VAL A 42 2.04 -11.35 0.60
C VAL A 42 1.56 -10.62 1.86
N MET A 43 2.48 -10.06 2.65
CA MET A 43 2.13 -9.29 3.85
C MET A 43 1.34 -8.03 3.53
N LYS A 44 1.69 -7.34 2.43
CA LYS A 44 0.94 -6.18 1.94
C LYS A 44 -0.47 -6.55 1.50
N GLU A 45 -0.63 -7.64 0.75
CA GLU A 45 -1.95 -8.11 0.31
C GLU A 45 -2.80 -8.61 1.50
N LYS A 46 -2.18 -9.24 2.51
CA LYS A 46 -2.86 -9.61 3.77
C LYS A 46 -3.39 -8.39 4.51
N ALA A 47 -2.65 -7.28 4.53
CA ALA A 47 -3.05 -6.05 5.20
C ALA A 47 -4.16 -5.31 4.43
N HIS A 48 -4.15 -5.37 3.10
CA HIS A 48 -5.08 -4.69 2.22
C HIS A 48 -5.59 -5.63 1.12
N PRO A 49 -6.52 -6.56 1.47
CA PRO A 49 -6.96 -7.59 0.53
C PRO A 49 -7.71 -6.99 -0.67
N THR A 50 -7.26 -7.36 -1.86
CA THR A 50 -7.91 -6.95 -3.11
C THR A 50 -9.19 -7.76 -3.30
N LYS A 51 -10.34 -7.08 -3.37
CA LYS A 51 -11.65 -7.74 -3.55
C LYS A 51 -11.73 -8.43 -4.90
N LYS A 52 -12.00 -9.74 -4.91
CA LYS A 52 -12.34 -10.49 -6.13
C LYS A 52 -13.77 -11.05 -6.05
N PRO A 53 -14.54 -10.99 -7.16
CA PRO A 53 -15.96 -11.35 -7.16
C PRO A 53 -16.26 -12.85 -7.07
N PHE A 54 -15.28 -13.75 -7.22
CA PHE A 54 -15.51 -15.19 -7.38
C PHE A 54 -14.88 -16.10 -6.32
N GLN A 55 -14.21 -15.56 -5.30
CA GLN A 55 -13.64 -16.36 -4.23
C GLN A 55 -14.26 -16.00 -2.88
N SER A 56 -14.60 -17.04 -2.07
CA SER A 56 -15.04 -16.80 -0.70
C SER A 56 -13.96 -16.06 0.07
N VAL A 57 -14.31 -14.95 0.72
CA VAL A 57 -13.41 -14.13 1.55
C VAL A 57 -12.71 -15.00 2.59
N ASN A 58 -13.42 -15.97 3.16
CA ASN A 58 -12.86 -16.89 4.17
C ASN A 58 -11.81 -17.82 3.58
N SER A 59 -12.02 -18.35 2.36
CA SER A 59 -11.04 -19.20 1.69
C SER A 59 -9.77 -18.42 1.34
N GLN A 60 -9.92 -17.22 0.84
CA GLN A 60 -8.78 -16.35 0.51
C GLN A 60 -8.00 -15.97 1.78
N ALA A 61 -8.68 -15.58 2.85
CA ALA A 61 -8.04 -15.26 4.13
C ALA A 61 -7.26 -16.45 4.69
N MET A 62 -7.83 -17.66 4.64
CA MET A 62 -7.17 -18.87 5.11
C MET A 62 -5.91 -19.18 4.30
N GLN A 63 -5.95 -19.05 2.97
CA GLN A 63 -4.78 -19.24 2.10
C GLN A 63 -3.63 -18.27 2.43
N PHE A 64 -3.94 -16.99 2.68
CA PHE A 64 -2.93 -16.01 3.06
C PHE A 64 -2.36 -16.26 4.46
N ILE A 65 -3.17 -16.74 5.41
CA ILE A 65 -2.70 -17.09 6.75
C ILE A 65 -1.71 -18.28 6.66
N GLN A 66 -2.10 -19.35 5.96
CA GLN A 66 -1.25 -20.51 5.76
C GLN A 66 0.06 -20.18 5.05
N LEU A 67 -0.04 -19.37 3.98
CA LEU A 67 1.14 -18.93 3.23
C LEU A 67 2.09 -18.08 4.09
N ALA A 68 1.54 -17.17 4.90
CA ALA A 68 2.34 -16.36 5.81
C ALA A 68 3.07 -17.23 6.87
N GLU A 69 2.42 -18.26 7.37
CA GLU A 69 3.01 -19.21 8.31
C GLU A 69 4.13 -20.03 7.65
N GLU A 70 3.89 -20.56 6.44
CA GLU A 70 4.93 -21.26 5.67
C GLU A 70 6.14 -20.38 5.41
N MET A 71 5.94 -19.10 5.06
CA MET A 71 7.01 -18.13 4.85
C MET A 71 7.80 -17.87 6.13
N GLN A 72 7.14 -17.81 7.27
CA GLN A 72 7.83 -17.64 8.54
C GLN A 72 8.71 -18.83 8.88
N GLN A 73 8.22 -20.05 8.63
CA GLN A 73 9.01 -21.28 8.82
C GLN A 73 10.25 -21.30 7.90
N VAL A 74 10.10 -20.88 6.64
CA VAL A 74 11.23 -20.81 5.70
C VAL A 74 12.24 -19.74 6.12
N GLU A 75 11.80 -18.59 6.60
CA GLU A 75 12.70 -17.55 7.14
C GLU A 75 13.56 -18.11 8.30
N GLU A 76 12.97 -18.90 9.20
CA GLU A 76 13.71 -19.54 10.27
C GLU A 76 14.73 -20.58 9.74
N GLN A 77 14.37 -21.33 8.70
CA GLN A 77 15.31 -22.24 8.02
C GLN A 77 16.48 -21.49 7.36
N ILE A 78 16.21 -20.35 6.73
CA ILE A 78 17.23 -19.45 6.18
C ILE A 78 18.18 -19.00 7.30
N LYS A 79 17.65 -18.49 8.40
CA LYS A 79 18.42 -18.07 9.57
C LYS A 79 19.32 -19.20 10.09
N ILE A 80 18.76 -20.41 10.28
CA ILE A 80 19.53 -21.57 10.72
C ILE A 80 20.64 -21.91 9.72
N SER A 81 20.39 -21.77 8.40
CA SER A 81 21.40 -22.01 7.37
C SER A 81 22.56 -21.02 7.46
N PHE A 82 22.29 -19.74 7.73
CA PHE A 82 23.32 -18.72 7.98
C PHE A 82 24.15 -19.06 9.23
N MET A 83 23.48 -19.47 10.32
CA MET A 83 24.14 -19.85 11.57
C MET A 83 25.07 -21.06 11.37
N ARG A 84 24.61 -22.11 10.67
CA ARG A 84 25.41 -23.32 10.39
C ARG A 84 26.64 -23.00 9.54
N ARG A 85 26.59 -21.98 8.68
CA ARG A 85 27.72 -21.53 7.85
C ARG A 85 28.63 -20.55 8.56
N GLY A 86 28.44 -20.26 9.85
CA GLY A 86 29.22 -19.29 10.60
C GLY A 86 29.00 -17.83 10.20
N LYS A 87 27.93 -17.55 9.43
CA LYS A 87 27.58 -16.21 8.91
C LYS A 87 26.50 -15.51 9.76
N THR A 88 26.48 -15.74 11.06
CA THR A 88 25.49 -15.16 11.99
C THR A 88 25.50 -13.63 11.96
N ASN A 89 26.68 -13.01 11.86
CA ASN A 89 26.82 -11.56 11.79
C ASN A 89 26.12 -10.99 10.55
N LEU A 90 26.27 -11.64 9.40
CA LEU A 90 25.61 -11.22 8.15
C LEU A 90 24.08 -11.27 8.28
N TRP A 91 23.52 -12.27 8.97
CA TRP A 91 22.10 -12.33 9.26
C TRP A 91 21.64 -11.19 10.16
N MET A 92 22.40 -10.86 11.19
CA MET A 92 22.08 -9.75 12.12
C MET A 92 22.15 -8.40 11.41
N ASP A 93 23.15 -8.19 10.54
CA ASP A 93 23.29 -6.96 9.76
C ASP A 93 22.15 -6.82 8.75
N PHE A 94 21.75 -7.91 8.10
CA PHE A 94 20.55 -7.92 7.24
C PHE A 94 19.29 -7.51 8.00
N LEU A 95 19.04 -8.05 9.18
CA LEU A 95 17.87 -7.69 10.00
C LEU A 95 17.90 -6.21 10.42
N ARG A 96 19.07 -5.70 10.79
CA ARG A 96 19.25 -4.30 11.17
C ARG A 96 18.94 -3.37 9.99
N GLU A 97 19.49 -3.66 8.84
CA GLU A 97 19.26 -2.87 7.64
C GLU A 97 17.82 -2.92 7.16
N ARG A 98 17.20 -4.09 7.14
CA ARG A 98 15.77 -4.25 6.86
C ARG A 98 14.90 -3.41 7.78
N ASN A 99 15.17 -3.46 9.09
CA ASN A 99 14.40 -2.67 10.07
C ASN A 99 14.59 -1.17 9.85
N ARG A 100 15.80 -0.74 9.47
CA ARG A 100 16.08 0.66 9.11
C ARG A 100 15.26 1.10 7.90
N ILE A 101 15.27 0.31 6.83
CA ILE A 101 14.51 0.61 5.59
C ILE A 101 13.00 0.64 5.88
N VAL A 102 12.47 -0.31 6.65
CA VAL A 102 11.06 -0.33 7.04
C VAL A 102 10.68 0.91 7.85
N ALA A 103 11.55 1.35 8.76
CA ALA A 103 11.31 2.56 9.54
C ALA A 103 11.32 3.82 8.66
N GLN A 104 12.25 3.91 7.70
CA GLN A 104 12.31 5.01 6.73
C GLN A 104 11.04 5.04 5.86
N ASN A 105 10.67 3.91 5.26
CA ASN A 105 9.48 3.84 4.42
C ASN A 105 8.20 4.26 5.18
N LYS A 106 8.07 3.88 6.45
CA LYS A 106 6.95 4.32 7.30
C LYS A 106 6.97 5.83 7.57
N ALA A 107 8.16 6.40 7.79
CA ALA A 107 8.29 7.84 7.99
C ALA A 107 7.90 8.60 6.72
N ASP A 108 8.38 8.16 5.55
CA ASP A 108 8.06 8.75 4.26
C ASP A 108 6.55 8.64 3.93
N GLU A 109 5.92 7.52 4.27
CA GLU A 109 4.48 7.32 4.10
C GLU A 109 3.67 8.27 4.97
N ILE A 110 4.05 8.44 6.24
CA ILE A 110 3.42 9.40 7.16
C ILE A 110 3.58 10.84 6.65
N GLU A 111 4.75 11.20 6.14
CA GLU A 111 4.99 12.54 5.57
C GLU A 111 4.16 12.76 4.30
N ALA A 112 4.11 11.76 3.41
CA ALA A 112 3.27 11.81 2.21
C ALA A 112 1.79 11.97 2.54
N ASP A 113 1.28 11.29 3.56
CA ASP A 113 -0.11 11.39 3.98
C ASP A 113 -0.41 12.74 4.65
N LYS A 114 0.53 13.29 5.44
CA LYS A 114 0.43 14.66 5.96
C LYS A 114 0.40 15.69 4.85
N ALA A 115 1.25 15.54 3.81
CA ALA A 115 1.28 16.42 2.66
C ALA A 115 -0.03 16.36 1.86
N LYS A 116 -0.59 15.15 1.64
CA LYS A 116 -1.90 14.96 1.01
C LYS A 116 -3.03 15.60 1.82
N ALA A 117 -3.01 15.46 3.14
CA ALA A 117 -4.00 16.05 4.03
C ALA A 117 -3.95 17.59 4.00
N LYS A 118 -2.74 18.19 3.97
CA LYS A 118 -2.57 19.65 3.81
C LYS A 118 -3.13 20.13 2.47
N ARG A 119 -2.78 19.47 1.36
CA ARG A 119 -3.31 19.83 0.02
C ARG A 119 -4.84 19.72 -0.05
N LYS A 120 -5.43 18.71 0.59
CA LYS A 120 -6.89 18.57 0.65
C LYS A 120 -7.55 19.73 1.39
N LYS A 121 -6.94 20.23 2.50
CA LYS A 121 -7.44 21.38 3.23
C LYS A 121 -7.34 22.66 2.40
N GLU A 122 -6.19 22.91 1.78
CA GLU A 122 -5.98 24.07 0.90
C GLU A 122 -6.98 24.10 -0.27
N ILE A 123 -7.23 22.95 -0.91
CA ILE A 123 -8.24 22.82 -1.97
C ILE A 123 -9.64 23.07 -1.41
N GLY A 124 -9.95 22.58 -0.19
CA GLY A 124 -11.24 22.82 0.47
C GLY A 124 -11.48 24.32 0.70
N GLU A 125 -10.50 25.05 1.22
CA GLU A 125 -10.57 26.50 1.46
C GLU A 125 -10.77 27.28 0.14
N VAL A 126 -10.07 26.88 -0.92
CA VAL A 126 -10.23 27.50 -2.26
C VAL A 126 -11.63 27.26 -2.81
N ILE A 127 -12.16 26.03 -2.68
CA ILE A 127 -13.51 25.70 -3.16
C ILE A 127 -14.57 26.52 -2.39
N GLU A 128 -14.43 26.66 -1.08
CA GLU A 128 -15.33 27.43 -0.24
C GLU A 128 -15.33 28.91 -0.66
N LEU A 129 -14.16 29.47 -0.92
CA LEU A 129 -14.00 30.84 -1.37
C LEU A 129 -14.64 31.08 -2.76
N VAL A 130 -14.42 30.15 -3.71
CA VAL A 130 -15.04 30.20 -5.04
C VAL A 130 -16.56 30.13 -4.94
N LEU A 131 -17.09 29.26 -4.09
CA LEU A 131 -18.53 29.09 -3.87
C LEU A 131 -19.15 30.37 -3.32
N LEU A 132 -18.49 31.07 -2.41
CA LEU A 132 -18.90 32.34 -1.83
C LEU A 132 -18.92 33.45 -2.89
N ILE A 133 -17.94 33.52 -3.77
CA ILE A 133 -17.91 34.49 -4.90
C ILE A 133 -19.05 34.23 -5.87
N VAL A 134 -19.32 32.99 -6.24
CA VAL A 134 -20.43 32.63 -7.14
C VAL A 134 -21.77 32.99 -6.54
N LEU A 135 -21.95 32.78 -5.23
CA LEU A 135 -23.16 33.13 -4.51
C LEU A 135 -23.36 34.66 -4.47
N ALA A 136 -22.32 35.43 -4.21
CA ALA A 136 -22.38 36.89 -4.23
C ALA A 136 -22.72 37.44 -5.64
N ALA A 137 -22.09 36.88 -6.70
CA ALA A 137 -22.38 37.25 -8.07
C ALA A 137 -23.83 36.94 -8.47
N SER A 138 -24.39 35.80 -8.02
CA SER A 138 -25.79 35.45 -8.30
C SER A 138 -26.79 36.42 -7.64
N VAL A 139 -26.51 36.88 -6.44
CA VAL A 139 -27.34 37.86 -5.75
C VAL A 139 -27.33 39.20 -6.50
N VAL A 140 -26.15 39.66 -6.94
CA VAL A 140 -26.03 40.93 -7.71
C VAL A 140 -26.79 40.83 -9.02
N THR A 141 -26.72 39.73 -9.75
CA THR A 141 -27.47 39.54 -11.01
C THR A 141 -28.98 39.51 -10.79
N LEU A 142 -29.47 38.89 -9.71
CA LEU A 142 -30.88 38.88 -9.36
C LEU A 142 -31.40 40.27 -9.01
N VAL A 143 -30.66 41.08 -8.26
CA VAL A 143 -30.99 42.42 -7.92
C VAL A 143 -31.04 43.31 -9.18
N ALA A 144 -30.03 43.22 -10.05
CA ALA A 144 -29.98 43.97 -11.31
C ALA A 144 -31.15 43.61 -12.22
N TRP A 145 -31.50 42.32 -12.32
CA TRP A 145 -32.65 41.90 -13.12
C TRP A 145 -33.97 42.36 -12.53
N GLY A 146 -34.16 42.30 -11.21
CA GLY A 146 -35.35 42.79 -10.52
C GLY A 146 -35.55 44.31 -10.68
N THR A 147 -34.46 45.10 -10.61
CA THR A 147 -34.53 46.55 -10.81
C THR A 147 -34.90 46.90 -12.26
N MET A 148 -34.43 46.16 -13.25
CA MET A 148 -34.74 46.36 -14.66
C MET A 148 -36.23 46.05 -14.95
N GLN A 149 -36.77 45.00 -14.39
CA GLN A 149 -38.20 44.65 -14.46
C GLN A 149 -39.09 45.71 -13.78
N TYR A 150 -38.67 46.25 -12.65
CA TYR A 150 -39.40 47.28 -11.93
C TYR A 150 -39.48 48.62 -12.72
N VAL A 151 -38.37 49.00 -13.36
CA VAL A 151 -38.33 50.21 -14.23
C VAL A 151 -39.21 50.04 -15.47
N ASP A 152 -39.23 48.85 -16.09
CA ASP A 152 -40.11 48.58 -17.25
C ASP A 152 -41.60 48.59 -16.86
N PHE A 153 -41.93 48.14 -15.66
CA PHE A 153 -43.30 48.19 -15.13
C PHE A 153 -43.76 49.63 -14.88
N MET A 154 -42.88 50.50 -14.38
CA MET A 154 -43.22 51.95 -14.17
C MET A 154 -43.32 52.75 -15.47
N ARG A 155 -42.74 52.28 -16.56
CA ARG A 155 -42.82 52.96 -17.87
C ARG A 155 -44.06 52.61 -18.68
N ARG A 156 -44.84 51.63 -18.25
CA ARG A 156 -46.15 51.26 -18.86
C ARG A 156 -47.29 51.96 -18.13
#